data_9c439f54cb547e89cf4d3e4611d1ccdc
#
_entry.id   9c439f54cb547e89cf4d3e4611d1ccdc
#
_cell.length_a   1.000
_cell.length_b   1.000
_cell.length_c   1.000
_cell.angle_alpha   90.00
_cell.angle_beta   90.00
_cell.angle_gamma   90.00
#
_symmetry.space_group_name_H-M   'P 1'
#
loop_
_entity.id
_entity.type
_entity.pdbx_description
1 polymer ?
#
loop_
_entity_poly.entity_id
_entity_poly.type
_entity_poly.pdbx_seq_one_letter_code
_entity_poly.pdbx_strand_id
1 'polypeptide(L)'
;MKVKRVAAIAAAIVFVAGCGPNPRLNDNRQWSDNFAFRITVKPSPPHDVEDAVYKVVVQDKKTGEPIETGQGRIFATSQDGTANTDNGLEKGKEVGTYYGRLRFPISGDWAVAVQFRRDSTQRLERVDWVQTVTSSPN
;
A
#
# COMPACT_ATOMS: atom_id res chain seq x y z
N MET A 1 46.86 46.64 -24.09
CA MET A 1 46.44 45.21 -24.01
C MET A 1 45.41 45.06 -22.93
N LYS A 2 44.26 44.66 -23.33
CA LYS A 2 43.19 44.45 -22.37
C LYS A 2 43.04 42.97 -22.11
N VAL A 3 43.24 42.59 -20.87
CA VAL A 3 42.97 41.23 -20.42
C VAL A 3 41.50 41.10 -20.25
N LYS A 4 40.86 40.23 -21.05
CA LYS A 4 39.46 39.87 -20.85
C LYS A 4 39.38 38.91 -19.66
N ARG A 5 38.86 39.38 -18.56
CA ARG A 5 38.53 38.51 -17.49
C ARG A 5 37.24 37.76 -17.82
N VAL A 6 37.39 36.50 -18.03
CA VAL A 6 36.23 35.61 -18.12
C VAL A 6 35.76 35.37 -16.71
N ALA A 7 34.66 35.97 -16.35
CA ALA A 7 34.02 35.65 -15.09
C ALA A 7 33.40 34.25 -15.24
N ALA A 8 34.00 33.29 -14.59
CA ALA A 8 33.38 31.98 -14.45
C ALA A 8 32.20 32.13 -13.47
N ILE A 9 31.02 32.11 -14.04
CA ILE A 9 29.82 32.03 -13.21
C ILE A 9 29.73 30.58 -12.74
N ALA A 10 30.13 30.36 -11.52
CA ALA A 10 29.84 29.10 -10.86
C ALA A 10 28.34 29.07 -10.55
N ALA A 11 27.61 28.37 -11.37
CA ALA A 11 26.21 28.07 -11.07
C ALA A 11 26.19 27.12 -9.87
N ALA A 12 25.92 27.65 -8.70
CA ALA A 12 25.66 26.84 -7.54
C ALA A 12 24.29 26.16 -7.75
N ILE A 13 24.33 24.89 -8.12
CA ILE A 13 23.13 24.08 -8.17
C ILE A 13 22.76 23.76 -6.73
N VAL A 14 21.80 24.50 -6.21
CA VAL A 14 21.23 24.18 -4.91
C VAL A 14 20.29 23.01 -5.11
N PHE A 15 20.76 21.81 -4.74
CA PHE A 15 19.88 20.68 -4.59
C PHE A 15 19.06 20.91 -3.32
N VAL A 16 17.86 21.40 -3.49
CA VAL A 16 16.89 21.34 -2.40
C VAL A 16 16.45 19.88 -2.32
N ALA A 17 17.10 19.13 -1.44
CA ALA A 17 16.57 17.85 -1.03
C ALA A 17 15.25 18.14 -0.32
N GLY A 18 14.15 17.93 -1.00
CA GLY A 18 12.83 18.09 -0.41
C GLY A 18 12.67 17.11 0.75
N CYS A 19 12.74 17.61 1.97
CA CYS A 19 12.37 16.87 3.17
C CYS A 19 10.84 16.83 3.27
N GLY A 20 10.17 16.26 2.27
CA GLY A 20 8.75 15.92 2.34
C GLY A 20 8.56 14.50 2.86
N PRO A 21 7.38 14.16 3.41
CA PRO A 21 7.07 12.78 3.71
C PRO A 21 7.29 11.97 2.43
N ASN A 22 8.12 10.94 2.54
CA ASN A 22 8.38 10.06 1.40
C ASN A 22 7.09 9.27 1.12
N PRO A 23 6.38 9.53 0.00
CA PRO A 23 5.12 8.83 -0.30
C PRO A 23 5.30 7.32 -0.48
N ARG A 24 6.55 6.87 -0.66
CA ARG A 24 6.87 5.45 -0.79
C ARG A 24 6.88 4.69 0.54
N LEU A 25 6.97 5.38 1.68
CA LEU A 25 6.96 4.75 3.00
C LEU A 25 5.61 4.08 3.32
N ASN A 26 4.54 4.53 2.68
CA ASN A 26 3.21 3.98 2.86
C ASN A 26 2.81 3.05 1.71
N ASP A 27 3.73 2.79 0.80
CA ASP A 27 3.50 2.04 -0.43
C ASP A 27 4.01 0.61 -0.24
N ASN A 28 3.09 -0.28 0.09
CA ASN A 28 3.40 -1.69 0.27
C ASN A 28 3.19 -2.42 -1.06
N ARG A 29 4.26 -2.96 -1.61
CA ARG A 29 4.23 -3.72 -2.86
C ARG A 29 4.41 -5.18 -2.58
N GLN A 30 3.50 -5.99 -3.08
CA GLN A 30 3.49 -7.44 -2.93
C GLN A 30 3.28 -8.10 -4.29
N TRP A 31 3.79 -9.31 -4.44
CA TRP A 31 3.65 -10.08 -5.67
C TRP A 31 3.20 -11.50 -5.34
N SER A 32 2.26 -12.00 -6.10
CA SER A 32 1.91 -13.42 -6.13
C SER A 32 2.40 -14.02 -7.46
N ASP A 33 1.95 -15.21 -7.80
CA ASP A 33 2.37 -15.85 -9.06
C ASP A 33 1.96 -15.05 -10.29
N ASN A 34 0.75 -14.49 -10.29
CA ASN A 34 0.16 -13.83 -11.45
C ASN A 34 -0.16 -12.35 -11.25
N PHE A 35 -0.07 -11.83 -10.03
CA PHE A 35 -0.48 -10.47 -9.71
C PHE A 35 0.63 -9.66 -9.06
N ALA A 36 0.62 -8.36 -9.36
CA ALA A 36 1.38 -7.36 -8.63
C ALA A 36 0.38 -6.47 -7.88
N PHE A 37 0.61 -6.31 -6.58
CA PHE A 37 -0.25 -5.54 -5.69
C PHE A 37 0.48 -4.29 -5.20
N ARG A 38 -0.23 -3.18 -5.20
CA ARG A 38 0.19 -1.97 -4.52
C ARG A 38 -0.87 -1.64 -3.47
N ILE A 39 -0.46 -1.64 -2.21
CA ILE A 39 -1.38 -1.55 -1.08
C ILE A 39 -1.03 -0.32 -0.25
N THR A 40 -2.02 0.53 -0.04
CA THR A 40 -1.91 1.68 0.85
C THR A 40 -3.03 1.64 1.87
N VAL A 41 -2.84 2.27 3.01
CA VAL A 41 -3.82 2.31 4.10
C VAL A 41 -3.99 3.73 4.63
N LYS A 42 -5.21 4.07 5.02
CA LYS A 42 -5.54 5.34 5.69
C LYS A 42 -6.34 5.05 6.96
N PRO A 43 -5.92 5.59 8.12
CA PRO A 43 -4.66 6.31 8.35
C PRO A 43 -3.44 5.41 8.24
N SER A 44 -2.26 6.00 8.05
CA SER A 44 -0.99 5.26 8.00
C SER A 44 -0.03 5.85 9.04
N PRO A 45 0.38 5.07 10.06
CA PRO A 45 -0.11 3.71 10.32
C PRO A 45 -1.58 3.68 10.73
N PRO A 46 -2.26 2.54 10.59
CA PRO A 46 -3.63 2.40 11.09
C PRO A 46 -3.66 2.48 12.61
N HIS A 47 -4.79 2.96 13.14
CA HIS A 47 -5.03 3.05 14.57
C HIS A 47 -6.00 1.97 15.02
N ASP A 48 -5.87 1.53 16.26
CA ASP A 48 -6.84 0.63 16.85
C ASP A 48 -8.19 1.35 17.03
N VAL A 49 -9.26 0.57 17.14
CA VAL A 49 -10.67 1.00 17.33
C VAL A 49 -11.18 2.01 16.29
N GLU A 50 -10.45 2.22 15.22
CA GLU A 50 -10.84 3.06 14.09
C GLU A 50 -10.84 2.25 12.79
N ASP A 51 -11.65 2.68 11.83
CA ASP A 51 -11.64 2.05 10.52
C ASP A 51 -10.35 2.39 9.77
N ALA A 52 -9.67 1.37 9.28
CA ALA A 52 -8.53 1.49 8.38
C ALA A 52 -8.98 1.12 6.97
N VAL A 53 -8.86 2.04 6.03
CA VAL A 53 -9.26 1.82 4.65
C VAL A 53 -8.03 1.45 3.83
N TYR A 54 -8.03 0.24 3.30
CA TYR A 54 -6.98 -0.26 2.42
C TYR A 54 -7.37 -0.06 0.97
N LYS A 55 -6.47 0.54 0.22
CA LYS A 55 -6.56 0.65 -1.24
C LYS A 55 -5.62 -0.37 -1.85
N VAL A 56 -6.15 -1.28 -2.64
CA VAL A 56 -5.41 -2.36 -3.27
C VAL A 56 -5.49 -2.17 -4.78
N VAL A 57 -4.37 -1.83 -5.40
CA VAL A 57 -4.26 -1.74 -6.85
C VAL A 57 -3.67 -3.04 -7.35
N VAL A 58 -4.35 -3.71 -8.27
CA VAL A 58 -3.97 -5.03 -8.78
C VAL A 58 -3.67 -4.94 -10.26
N GLN A 59 -2.49 -5.43 -10.63
CA GLN A 59 -2.03 -5.50 -12.02
C GLN A 59 -1.60 -6.92 -12.35
N ASP A 60 -1.70 -7.26 -13.64
CA ASP A 60 -1.07 -8.47 -14.15
C ASP A 60 0.44 -8.38 -13.98
N LYS A 61 1.05 -9.38 -13.38
CA LYS A 61 2.48 -9.38 -13.07
C LYS A 61 3.35 -9.33 -14.33
N LYS A 62 2.91 -9.95 -15.42
CA LYS A 62 3.67 -10.02 -16.66
C LYS A 62 3.50 -8.80 -17.55
N THR A 63 2.26 -8.33 -17.69
CA THR A 63 1.93 -7.26 -18.65
C THR A 63 1.86 -5.89 -18.01
N GLY A 64 1.65 -5.81 -16.69
CA GLY A 64 1.42 -4.57 -15.98
C GLY A 64 0.03 -3.99 -16.19
N GLU A 65 -0.85 -4.68 -16.92
CA GLU A 65 -2.21 -4.24 -17.14
C GLU A 65 -3.05 -4.33 -15.86
N PRO A 66 -3.88 -3.32 -15.58
CA PRO A 66 -4.75 -3.36 -14.41
C PRO A 66 -5.79 -4.48 -14.54
N ILE A 67 -6.10 -5.12 -13.42
CA ILE A 67 -7.12 -6.17 -13.36
C ILE A 67 -8.47 -5.53 -13.06
N GLU A 68 -9.29 -5.39 -14.09
CA GLU A 68 -10.60 -4.74 -14.01
C GLU A 68 -11.68 -5.58 -13.34
N THR A 69 -11.60 -6.87 -13.49
CA THR A 69 -12.54 -7.82 -12.90
C THR A 69 -11.80 -8.74 -11.96
N GLY A 70 -12.18 -8.75 -10.72
CA GLY A 70 -11.53 -9.62 -9.74
C GLY A 70 -12.36 -9.73 -8.47
N GLN A 71 -12.02 -10.72 -7.69
CA GLN A 71 -12.65 -11.02 -6.42
C GLN A 71 -11.57 -11.23 -5.37
N GLY A 72 -11.78 -10.67 -4.22
CA GLY A 72 -10.81 -10.83 -3.15
C GLY A 72 -11.31 -10.41 -1.80
N ARG A 73 -10.47 -10.61 -0.83
CA ARG A 73 -10.71 -10.17 0.54
C ARG A 73 -9.39 -9.75 1.19
N ILE A 74 -9.50 -8.93 2.20
CA ILE A 74 -8.41 -8.58 3.11
C ILE A 74 -8.77 -9.09 4.49
N PHE A 75 -7.80 -9.65 5.20
CA PHE A 75 -8.00 -10.10 6.57
C PHE A 75 -6.71 -9.95 7.37
N ALA A 76 -6.86 -9.92 8.66
CA ALA A 76 -5.74 -9.75 9.57
C ALA A 76 -5.94 -10.56 10.85
N THR A 77 -4.83 -11.02 11.39
CA THR A 77 -4.78 -11.73 12.68
C THR A 77 -3.72 -11.07 13.54
N SER A 78 -4.04 -10.82 14.81
CA SER A 78 -3.07 -10.29 15.77
C SER A 78 -1.91 -11.27 15.98
N GLN A 79 -0.76 -10.75 16.37
CA GLN A 79 0.45 -11.56 16.55
C GLN A 79 0.25 -12.72 17.52
N ASP A 80 -0.51 -12.51 18.59
CA ASP A 80 -0.84 -13.56 19.57
C ASP A 80 -1.97 -14.50 19.14
N GLY A 81 -2.58 -14.27 17.99
CA GLY A 81 -3.66 -15.09 17.43
C GLY A 81 -5.02 -14.94 18.08
N THR A 82 -5.17 -14.01 19.05
CA THR A 82 -6.42 -13.86 19.82
C THR A 82 -7.48 -13.03 19.14
N ALA A 83 -7.08 -12.16 18.19
CA ALA A 83 -8.00 -11.27 17.48
C ALA A 83 -7.82 -11.37 15.98
N ASN A 84 -8.91 -11.22 15.26
CA ASN A 84 -8.90 -11.18 13.80
C ASN A 84 -9.96 -10.21 13.29
N THR A 85 -9.78 -9.76 12.05
CA THR A 85 -10.69 -8.89 11.34
C THR A 85 -10.60 -9.17 9.85
N ASP A 86 -11.69 -9.03 9.14
CA ASP A 86 -11.73 -9.28 7.70
C ASP A 86 -12.77 -8.42 6.99
N ASN A 87 -12.58 -8.27 5.69
CA ASN A 87 -13.53 -7.58 4.82
C ASN A 87 -13.36 -8.05 3.37
N GLY A 88 -14.45 -8.13 2.65
CA GLY A 88 -14.41 -8.33 1.22
C GLY A 88 -13.87 -7.11 0.49
N LEU A 89 -13.11 -7.32 -0.58
CA LEU A 89 -12.65 -6.24 -1.43
C LEU A 89 -13.78 -5.79 -2.36
N GLU A 90 -14.03 -4.49 -2.39
CA GLU A 90 -15.00 -3.88 -3.28
C GLU A 90 -14.27 -3.10 -4.37
N LYS A 91 -14.72 -3.26 -5.61
CA LYS A 91 -14.13 -2.54 -6.73
C LYS A 91 -14.39 -1.03 -6.61
N GLY A 92 -13.33 -0.25 -6.71
CA GLY A 92 -13.41 1.21 -6.74
C GLY A 92 -13.68 1.75 -8.14
N LYS A 93 -13.81 3.05 -8.24
CA LYS A 93 -14.02 3.75 -9.52
C LYS A 93 -12.78 3.79 -10.39
N GLU A 94 -11.60 3.78 -9.76
CA GLU A 94 -10.33 3.79 -10.46
C GLU A 94 -10.03 2.40 -11.04
N VAL A 95 -9.40 2.38 -12.22
CA VAL A 95 -9.04 1.17 -12.93
C VAL A 95 -8.16 0.27 -12.05
N GLY A 96 -8.49 -1.03 -11.98
CA GLY A 96 -7.71 -2.01 -11.23
C GLY A 96 -7.61 -1.79 -9.73
N THR A 97 -8.52 -1.02 -9.16
CA THR A 97 -8.46 -0.58 -7.77
C THR A 97 -9.60 -1.18 -6.96
N TYR A 98 -9.25 -1.68 -5.79
CA TYR A 98 -10.17 -2.32 -4.85
C TYR A 98 -9.97 -1.73 -3.47
N TYR A 99 -11.04 -1.69 -2.69
CA TYR A 99 -11.01 -1.16 -1.33
C TYR A 99 -11.49 -2.21 -0.34
N GLY A 100 -10.81 -2.27 0.79
CA GLY A 100 -11.21 -3.08 1.93
C GLY A 100 -11.07 -2.27 3.21
N ARG A 101 -11.92 -2.55 4.19
CA ARG A 101 -11.95 -1.82 5.45
C ARG A 101 -11.75 -2.79 6.59
N LEU A 102 -10.70 -2.56 7.37
CA LEU A 102 -10.43 -3.33 8.58
C LEU A 102 -10.56 -2.45 9.82
N ARG A 103 -11.03 -3.06 10.89
CA ARG A 103 -11.06 -2.42 12.20
C ARG A 103 -10.28 -3.29 13.17
N PHE A 104 -9.16 -2.75 13.64
CA PHE A 104 -8.29 -3.46 14.58
C PHE A 104 -8.75 -3.19 16.00
N PRO A 105 -9.15 -4.21 16.79
CA PRO A 105 -9.61 -3.98 18.14
C PRO A 105 -8.48 -3.63 19.12
N ILE A 106 -7.24 -3.98 18.81
CA ILE A 106 -6.07 -3.71 19.64
C ILE A 106 -4.91 -3.22 18.81
N SER A 107 -4.04 -2.41 19.39
CA SER A 107 -2.76 -2.02 18.79
C SER A 107 -1.75 -3.17 18.84
N GLY A 108 -0.66 -3.02 18.12
CA GLY A 108 0.40 -4.02 18.02
C GLY A 108 0.64 -4.45 16.59
N ASP A 109 1.39 -5.53 16.42
CA ASP A 109 1.67 -6.08 15.10
C ASP A 109 0.61 -7.09 14.68
N TRP A 110 0.19 -6.96 13.43
CA TRP A 110 -0.83 -7.80 12.82
C TRP A 110 -0.29 -8.44 11.56
N ALA A 111 -0.58 -9.70 11.37
CA ALA A 111 -0.38 -10.38 10.09
C ALA A 111 -1.57 -10.05 9.20
N VAL A 112 -1.33 -9.27 8.16
CA VAL A 112 -2.37 -8.88 7.18
C VAL A 112 -2.16 -9.65 5.89
N ALA A 113 -3.25 -10.09 5.29
CA ALA A 113 -3.22 -10.81 4.03
C ALA A 113 -4.30 -10.32 3.08
N VAL A 114 -3.97 -10.33 1.80
CA VAL A 114 -4.92 -10.16 0.70
C VAL A 114 -4.98 -11.45 -0.09
N GLN A 115 -6.19 -11.93 -0.33
CA GLN A 115 -6.46 -13.00 -1.27
C GLN A 115 -7.20 -12.42 -2.46
N PHE A 116 -6.81 -12.85 -3.66
CA PHE A 116 -7.36 -12.30 -4.90
C PHE A 116 -7.34 -13.33 -6.03
N ARG A 117 -8.34 -13.25 -6.91
CA ARG A 117 -8.43 -14.01 -8.15
C ARG A 117 -9.19 -13.20 -9.20
N ARG A 118 -8.99 -13.54 -10.48
CA ARG A 118 -9.71 -12.86 -11.57
C ARG A 118 -11.19 -13.20 -11.59
N ASP A 119 -11.51 -14.48 -11.36
CA ASP A 119 -12.89 -14.98 -11.37
C ASP A 119 -13.00 -16.26 -10.53
N SER A 120 -14.22 -16.76 -10.39
CA SER A 120 -14.53 -17.92 -9.54
C SER A 120 -13.95 -19.25 -10.05
N THR A 121 -13.45 -19.30 -11.28
CA THR A 121 -12.84 -20.52 -11.84
C THR A 121 -11.38 -20.67 -11.44
N GLN A 122 -10.76 -19.61 -10.90
CA GLN A 122 -9.36 -19.58 -10.53
C GLN A 122 -9.19 -19.71 -9.01
N ARG A 123 -8.03 -20.26 -8.64
CA ARG A 123 -7.64 -20.32 -7.23
C ARG A 123 -7.28 -18.93 -6.73
N LEU A 124 -7.61 -18.64 -5.48
CA LEU A 124 -7.18 -17.43 -4.78
C LEU A 124 -5.67 -17.42 -4.60
N GLU A 125 -5.04 -16.34 -5.00
CA GLU A 125 -3.64 -16.07 -4.71
C GLU A 125 -3.55 -15.19 -3.48
N ARG A 126 -2.51 -15.37 -2.69
CA ARG A 126 -2.36 -14.71 -1.41
C ARG A 126 -1.05 -13.95 -1.32
N VAL A 127 -1.09 -12.77 -0.72
CA VAL A 127 0.08 -12.01 -0.29
C VAL A 127 -0.09 -11.61 1.18
N ASP A 128 1.02 -11.57 1.91
CA ASP A 128 1.03 -11.32 3.36
C ASP A 128 2.07 -10.26 3.71
N TRP A 129 1.78 -9.52 4.77
CA TRP A 129 2.76 -8.60 5.37
C TRP A 129 2.43 -8.37 6.85
N VAL A 130 3.38 -7.79 7.57
CA VAL A 130 3.16 -7.36 8.95
C VAL A 130 2.79 -5.89 8.96
N GLN A 131 1.69 -5.58 9.63
CA GLN A 131 1.19 -4.21 9.81
C GLN A 131 1.25 -3.83 11.27
N THR A 132 1.98 -2.76 11.57
CA THR A 132 1.96 -2.16 12.89
C THR A 132 0.73 -1.27 13.02
N VAL A 133 -0.05 -1.51 14.05
CA VAL A 133 -1.25 -0.76 14.40
C VAL A 133 -0.96 0.01 15.69
N THR A 134 -1.11 1.33 15.64
CA THR A 134 -0.85 2.22 16.78
C THR A 134 -2.12 2.47 17.58
N SER A 135 -1.95 2.91 18.82
CA SER A 135 -3.09 3.30 19.64
C SER A 135 -3.74 4.55 19.08
N SER A 136 -5.07 4.60 19.14
CA SER A 136 -5.81 5.81 18.77
C SER A 136 -5.40 6.98 19.65
N PRO A 137 -5.19 8.17 19.07
CA PRO A 137 -5.00 9.37 19.88
C PRO A 137 -6.26 9.68 20.67
N ASN A 138 -6.06 10.03 21.97
CA ASN A 138 -7.16 10.46 22.85
C ASN A 138 -7.63 11.87 22.48
#